data_0121f1efd462368797a48a2d05fc4aed
#
_entry.id   0121f1efd462368797a48a2d05fc4aed
#
_cell.length_a   1.000
_cell.length_b   1.000
_cell.length_c   1.000
_cell.angle_alpha   90.00
_cell.angle_beta   90.00
_cell.angle_gamma   90.00
#
_symmetry.space_group_name_H-M   'P 1'
#
loop_
_entity.id
_entity.type
_entity.pdbx_description
1 polymer ?
#
loop_
_entity_poly.entity_id
_entity_poly.type
_entity_poly.pdbx_seq_one_letter_code
_entity_poly.pdbx_strand_id
1 'polypeptide(L)'
;LLRCTKWVFLVLFLWTAAFPPSLLHADEFRLLPSIAEKVEYNDNIFIVPNSAPPSEKIHDFISTTSGGLQLLSNTELMNLNVSARVDQLIYRDSTNLDSTDQFYKASLSYSVSPRLSLSLRGEYDRDSRPDELFYTSGLVLNALRKEVSSEGFTGNYTLTDKTLASLSYDHGNYWYRSLSAYDMTYDAASLAFVRDLTDLVSNTKGRLNFGYTRYNFTGLEVDNYEATTGFEYALHEKWTFLLDGGARYTESHFQALQIVGALGPFIFLSNEKVTSTGTAGIGTAKLSYKGETTTADLTANRDIMPAYGSLGTVERTAITFTVSRQLTYELSGSLSGGYFSNKSKGGEFAATPINYESWFAAPSLRYDFNRNMYLEGSYGHVKVLNNATGTTADRNQVMLRFFVQHAMME
;
A
#
# COMPACT_ATOMS: atom_id res chain seq x y z
N LEU A 1 17.66 15.97 7.69
CA LEU A 1 17.78 14.95 8.77
C LEU A 1 17.28 15.44 10.13
N LEU A 2 17.40 16.70 10.49
CA LEU A 2 17.05 17.24 11.84
C LEU A 2 15.58 17.62 12.04
N ARG A 3 14.73 17.63 11.02
CA ARG A 3 13.32 18.02 11.16
C ARG A 3 12.38 16.84 11.48
N CYS A 4 12.61 15.66 10.94
CA CYS A 4 11.78 14.47 11.22
C CYS A 4 12.06 13.82 12.57
N THR A 5 13.31 13.80 13.04
CA THR A 5 13.67 13.21 14.35
C THR A 5 12.98 13.87 15.54
N LYS A 6 12.66 15.16 15.45
CA LYS A 6 11.98 15.88 16.56
C LYS A 6 10.53 15.44 16.76
N TRP A 7 9.83 15.09 15.68
CA TRP A 7 8.42 14.66 15.77
C TRP A 7 8.28 13.22 16.25
N VAL A 8 9.15 12.32 15.81
CA VAL A 8 9.15 10.91 16.28
C VAL A 8 9.48 10.85 17.78
N PHE A 9 10.45 11.63 18.25
CA PHE A 9 10.74 11.73 19.68
C PHE A 9 9.64 12.44 20.47
N LEU A 10 8.96 13.44 19.91
CA LEU A 10 7.87 14.14 20.57
C LEU A 10 6.63 13.22 20.71
N VAL A 11 6.30 12.45 19.70
CA VAL A 11 5.21 11.46 19.74
C VAL A 11 5.54 10.35 20.75
N LEU A 12 6.76 9.81 20.75
CA LEU A 12 7.20 8.83 21.76
C LEU A 12 7.21 9.41 23.17
N PHE A 13 7.60 10.66 23.35
CA PHE A 13 7.65 11.32 24.68
C PHE A 13 6.26 11.72 25.20
N LEU A 14 5.37 12.18 24.35
CA LEU A 14 3.96 12.42 24.69
C LEU A 14 3.23 11.12 25.05
N TRP A 15 3.63 10.00 24.43
CA TRP A 15 3.10 8.67 24.73
C TRP A 15 3.47 8.18 26.14
N THR A 16 4.72 8.40 26.58
CA THR A 16 5.15 8.00 27.93
C THR A 16 4.54 8.87 29.03
N ALA A 17 4.12 10.10 28.72
CA ALA A 17 3.52 11.02 29.69
C ALA A 17 1.98 10.87 29.81
N ALA A 18 1.31 10.32 28.79
CA ALA A 18 -0.14 10.19 28.75
C ALA A 18 -0.69 8.88 29.36
N PHE A 19 0.17 7.88 29.59
CA PHE A 19 -0.26 6.62 30.19
C PHE A 19 0.28 6.47 31.61
N PRO A 20 -0.59 6.35 32.62
CA PRO A 20 -0.15 6.05 33.97
C PRO A 20 0.53 4.68 34.01
N PRO A 21 1.59 4.49 34.83
CA PRO A 21 2.35 3.25 34.89
C PRO A 21 1.53 2.02 35.32
N SER A 22 0.30 2.22 35.79
CA SER A 22 -0.64 1.13 36.11
C SER A 22 -1.23 0.40 34.91
N LEU A 23 -1.06 0.92 33.66
CA LEU A 23 -1.47 0.23 32.43
C LEU A 23 -0.42 -0.73 31.86
N LEU A 24 0.76 -0.82 32.48
CA LEU A 24 1.86 -1.69 32.10
C LEU A 24 1.77 -3.11 32.70
N HIS A 25 0.65 -3.51 33.25
CA HIS A 25 0.40 -4.93 33.55
C HIS A 25 -0.04 -5.63 32.26
N ALA A 26 0.90 -5.78 31.33
CA ALA A 26 0.70 -6.58 30.13
C ALA A 26 0.88 -8.05 30.50
N ASP A 27 -0.16 -8.85 30.36
CA ASP A 27 -0.08 -10.30 30.58
C ASP A 27 0.83 -11.01 29.56
N GLU A 28 1.08 -10.40 28.41
CA GLU A 28 2.03 -10.88 27.40
C GLU A 28 2.78 -9.72 26.75
N PHE A 29 4.07 -9.62 27.04
CA PHE A 29 4.99 -8.72 26.40
C PHE A 29 6.08 -9.55 25.69
N ARG A 30 6.15 -9.45 24.35
CA ARG A 30 7.09 -10.23 23.55
C ARG A 30 8.02 -9.32 22.76
N LEU A 31 9.31 -9.53 22.92
CA LEU A 31 10.35 -8.88 22.11
C LEU A 31 10.96 -9.92 21.17
N LEU A 32 10.85 -9.67 19.87
CA LEU A 32 11.17 -10.60 18.79
C LEU A 32 12.24 -10.00 17.87
N PRO A 33 13.54 -10.11 18.20
CA PRO A 33 14.59 -9.82 17.24
C PRO A 33 14.60 -10.85 16.11
N SER A 34 14.93 -10.39 14.91
CA SER A 34 15.00 -11.22 13.71
C SER A 34 16.18 -10.83 12.83
N ILE A 35 16.67 -11.80 12.09
CA ILE A 35 17.65 -11.62 11.02
C ILE A 35 17.17 -12.38 9.77
N ALA A 36 17.40 -11.83 8.61
CA ALA A 36 17.15 -12.51 7.36
C ALA A 36 18.25 -12.22 6.35
N GLU A 37 18.52 -13.22 5.52
CA GLU A 37 19.36 -13.08 4.34
C GLU A 37 18.53 -13.46 3.12
N LYS A 38 18.53 -12.58 2.11
CA LYS A 38 17.84 -12.79 0.86
C LYS A 38 18.82 -12.62 -0.30
N VAL A 39 18.86 -13.58 -1.19
CA VAL A 39 19.58 -13.49 -2.46
C VAL A 39 18.55 -13.49 -3.59
N GLU A 40 18.71 -12.58 -4.52
CA GLU A 40 17.78 -12.33 -5.60
C GLU A 40 18.55 -12.16 -6.90
N TYR A 41 18.05 -12.78 -7.99
CA TYR A 41 18.43 -12.45 -9.35
C TYR A 41 17.27 -11.72 -10.02
N ASN A 42 17.53 -10.56 -10.61
CA ASN A 42 16.56 -9.73 -11.29
C ASN A 42 17.12 -9.37 -12.70
N ASP A 43 16.39 -9.71 -13.76
CA ASP A 43 16.83 -9.53 -15.13
C ASP A 43 16.51 -8.14 -15.71
N ASN A 44 15.70 -7.32 -14.97
CA ASN A 44 15.30 -5.98 -15.40
C ASN A 44 14.87 -5.14 -14.19
N ILE A 45 15.83 -4.66 -13.41
CA ILE A 45 15.61 -3.98 -12.12
C ILE A 45 14.62 -2.81 -12.24
N PHE A 46 14.71 -2.03 -13.33
CA PHE A 46 13.91 -0.83 -13.54
C PHE A 46 12.70 -1.02 -14.46
N ILE A 47 12.43 -2.26 -14.87
CA ILE A 47 11.32 -2.58 -15.79
C ILE A 47 11.41 -1.70 -17.06
N VAL A 48 12.62 -1.59 -17.60
CA VAL A 48 12.90 -0.83 -18.83
C VAL A 48 12.24 -1.54 -20.02
N PRO A 49 11.68 -0.78 -21.01
CA PRO A 49 11.06 -1.37 -22.19
C PRO A 49 11.97 -2.33 -22.96
N ASN A 50 11.40 -3.39 -23.52
CA ASN A 50 12.13 -4.39 -24.31
C ASN A 50 12.78 -3.82 -25.57
N SER A 51 12.24 -2.69 -26.07
CA SER A 51 12.79 -1.95 -27.22
C SER A 51 13.97 -1.04 -26.85
N ALA A 52 14.26 -0.85 -25.55
CA ALA A 52 15.39 -0.05 -25.12
C ALA A 52 16.72 -0.75 -25.43
N PRO A 53 17.83 0.02 -25.58
CA PRO A 53 19.16 -0.56 -25.75
C PRO A 53 19.51 -1.51 -24.62
N PRO A 54 20.24 -2.63 -24.86
CA PRO A 54 20.63 -3.57 -23.81
C PRO A 54 21.41 -2.93 -22.65
N SER A 55 22.11 -1.82 -22.89
CA SER A 55 22.84 -1.07 -21.86
C SER A 55 21.96 -0.35 -20.84
N GLU A 56 20.67 -0.18 -21.13
CA GLU A 56 19.70 0.42 -20.21
C GLU A 56 18.99 -0.64 -19.35
N LYS A 57 18.96 -1.89 -19.83
CA LYS A 57 18.33 -3.01 -19.12
C LYS A 57 19.30 -3.60 -18.11
N ILE A 58 19.23 -3.12 -16.86
CA ILE A 58 20.11 -3.56 -15.78
C ILE A 58 19.58 -4.86 -15.19
N HIS A 59 20.46 -5.87 -15.19
CA HIS A 59 20.25 -7.15 -14.50
C HIS A 59 21.33 -7.32 -13.43
N ASP A 60 20.98 -7.91 -12.29
CA ASP A 60 21.95 -8.08 -11.23
C ASP A 60 21.56 -9.19 -10.25
N PHE A 61 22.55 -9.66 -9.48
CA PHE A 61 22.35 -10.40 -8.25
C PHE A 61 22.37 -9.42 -7.08
N ILE A 62 21.35 -9.47 -6.24
CA ILE A 62 21.15 -8.57 -5.12
C ILE A 62 21.14 -9.41 -3.84
N SER A 63 22.06 -9.13 -2.92
CA SER A 63 22.04 -9.67 -1.56
C SER A 63 21.40 -8.63 -0.64
N THR A 64 20.46 -9.07 0.19
CA THR A 64 19.79 -8.21 1.19
C THR A 64 19.91 -8.85 2.56
N THR A 65 20.70 -8.23 3.43
CA THR A 65 20.79 -8.59 4.84
C THR A 65 19.84 -7.72 5.63
N SER A 66 18.92 -8.33 6.37
CA SER A 66 17.89 -7.63 7.14
C SER A 66 18.08 -7.88 8.63
N GLY A 67 18.06 -6.82 9.43
CA GLY A 67 17.94 -6.87 10.89
C GLY A 67 16.61 -6.29 11.33
N GLY A 68 15.87 -7.01 12.17
CA GLY A 68 14.53 -6.59 12.61
C GLY A 68 14.33 -6.74 14.11
N LEU A 69 13.45 -5.92 14.65
CA LEU A 69 12.98 -5.97 16.02
C LEU A 69 11.48 -5.74 16.03
N GLN A 70 10.72 -6.63 16.67
CA GLN A 70 9.29 -6.48 16.84
C GLN A 70 8.93 -6.57 18.32
N LEU A 71 8.08 -5.65 18.76
CA LEU A 71 7.52 -5.56 20.07
C LEU A 71 6.03 -5.83 19.99
N LEU A 72 5.55 -6.83 20.70
CA LEU A 72 4.14 -7.18 20.81
C LEU A 72 3.71 -7.06 22.28
N SER A 73 2.56 -6.47 22.49
CA SER A 73 1.89 -6.48 23.79
C SER A 73 0.41 -6.67 23.59
N ASN A 74 -0.13 -7.74 24.16
CA ASN A 74 -1.54 -8.08 24.08
C ASN A 74 -2.12 -8.15 25.49
N THR A 75 -3.17 -7.38 25.72
CA THR A 75 -4.00 -7.45 26.93
C THR A 75 -5.46 -7.58 26.51
N GLU A 76 -6.38 -7.77 27.44
CA GLU A 76 -7.82 -7.80 27.17
C GLU A 76 -8.33 -6.53 26.47
N LEU A 77 -7.73 -5.37 26.78
CA LEU A 77 -8.18 -4.07 26.26
C LEU A 77 -7.26 -3.48 25.19
N MET A 78 -6.01 -3.93 25.11
CA MET A 78 -5.00 -3.28 24.27
C MET A 78 -4.23 -4.31 23.44
N ASN A 79 -4.04 -3.99 22.17
CA ASN A 79 -3.13 -4.70 21.27
C ASN A 79 -2.13 -3.69 20.71
N LEU A 80 -0.85 -3.85 21.04
CA LEU A 80 0.25 -3.01 20.58
C LEU A 80 1.22 -3.85 19.72
N ASN A 81 1.55 -3.37 18.55
CA ASN A 81 2.57 -3.94 17.68
C ASN A 81 3.49 -2.82 17.20
N VAL A 82 4.78 -2.89 17.51
CA VAL A 82 5.79 -1.95 17.02
C VAL A 82 6.88 -2.78 16.36
N SER A 83 7.26 -2.42 15.14
CA SER A 83 8.34 -3.08 14.42
C SER A 83 9.31 -2.08 13.82
N ALA A 84 10.58 -2.45 13.82
CA ALA A 84 11.67 -1.75 13.15
C ALA A 84 12.47 -2.77 12.33
N ARG A 85 12.77 -2.45 11.08
CA ARG A 85 13.61 -3.27 10.20
C ARG A 85 14.56 -2.37 9.41
N VAL A 86 15.80 -2.83 9.28
CA VAL A 86 16.81 -2.21 8.44
C VAL A 86 17.31 -3.27 7.47
N ASP A 87 17.29 -2.94 6.18
CA ASP A 87 17.76 -3.79 5.10
C ASP A 87 19.01 -3.17 4.47
N GLN A 88 20.09 -3.92 4.40
CA GLN A 88 21.29 -3.57 3.64
C GLN A 88 21.24 -4.29 2.29
N LEU A 89 21.11 -3.54 1.20
CA LEU A 89 21.13 -4.06 -0.16
C LEU A 89 22.49 -3.89 -0.78
N ILE A 90 23.04 -4.96 -1.35
CA ILE A 90 24.32 -4.99 -2.04
C ILE A 90 24.08 -5.59 -3.42
N TYR A 91 24.41 -4.83 -4.45
CA TYR A 91 24.33 -5.22 -5.85
C TYR A 91 25.70 -5.72 -6.30
N ARG A 92 25.75 -6.87 -6.98
CA ARG A 92 27.01 -7.49 -7.39
C ARG A 92 27.76 -6.64 -8.41
N ASP A 93 27.07 -6.19 -9.46
CA ASP A 93 27.64 -5.48 -10.58
C ASP A 93 27.30 -3.98 -10.56
N SER A 94 26.11 -3.61 -10.11
CA SER A 94 25.58 -2.25 -10.05
C SER A 94 25.76 -1.62 -8.67
N THR A 95 26.98 -1.54 -8.16
CA THR A 95 27.29 -1.08 -6.77
C THR A 95 26.84 0.36 -6.47
N ASN A 96 26.62 1.18 -7.51
CA ASN A 96 26.02 2.51 -7.34
C ASN A 96 24.55 2.47 -6.87
N LEU A 97 23.91 1.31 -6.92
CA LEU A 97 22.56 1.07 -6.41
C LEU A 97 22.55 0.58 -4.95
N ASP A 98 23.72 0.27 -4.38
CA ASP A 98 23.80 -0.15 -2.99
C ASP A 98 23.08 0.83 -2.08
N SER A 99 22.33 0.30 -1.13
CA SER A 99 21.46 1.12 -0.29
C SER A 99 21.21 0.49 1.07
N THR A 100 20.78 1.36 1.98
CA THR A 100 20.24 0.94 3.28
C THR A 100 18.80 1.43 3.35
N ASP A 101 17.87 0.50 3.41
CA ASP A 101 16.45 0.77 3.53
C ASP A 101 15.99 0.63 4.97
N GLN A 102 14.96 1.36 5.36
CA GLN A 102 14.49 1.44 6.75
C GLN A 102 12.97 1.41 6.77
N PHE A 103 12.42 0.58 7.67
CA PHE A 103 10.99 0.38 7.81
C PHE A 103 10.62 0.39 9.30
N TYR A 104 9.73 1.31 9.66
CA TYR A 104 9.23 1.45 11.03
C TYR A 104 7.72 1.45 10.99
N LYS A 105 7.09 0.54 11.75
CA LYS A 105 5.63 0.45 11.83
C LYS A 105 5.20 0.38 13.29
N ALA A 106 4.11 1.07 13.60
CA ALA A 106 3.48 1.02 14.91
C ALA A 106 1.97 0.92 14.74
N SER A 107 1.33 0.03 15.47
CA SER A 107 -0.12 -0.04 15.55
C SER A 107 -0.57 -0.28 16.98
N LEU A 108 -1.61 0.43 17.37
CA LEU A 108 -2.27 0.30 18.67
C LEU A 108 -3.76 0.16 18.44
N SER A 109 -4.38 -0.85 19.02
CA SER A 109 -5.83 -0.94 19.15
C SER A 109 -6.19 -0.98 20.61
N TYR A 110 -7.15 -0.15 21.03
CA TYR A 110 -7.59 -0.03 22.41
C TYR A 110 -9.11 -0.07 22.50
N SER A 111 -9.63 -0.99 23.33
CA SER A 111 -11.05 -1.12 23.64
C SER A 111 -11.40 -0.19 24.80
N VAL A 112 -11.88 1.02 24.49
CA VAL A 112 -12.28 2.03 25.50
C VAL A 112 -13.48 1.55 26.30
N SER A 113 -14.39 0.86 25.63
CA SER A 113 -15.58 0.24 26.21
C SER A 113 -16.05 -0.93 25.34
N PRO A 114 -17.01 -1.76 25.78
CA PRO A 114 -17.58 -2.82 24.93
C PRO A 114 -18.18 -2.33 23.60
N ARG A 115 -18.47 -1.02 23.49
CA ARG A 115 -19.05 -0.42 22.29
C ARG A 115 -18.08 0.48 21.51
N LEU A 116 -16.95 0.87 22.09
CA LEU A 116 -16.00 1.81 21.47
C LEU A 116 -14.59 1.22 21.44
N SER A 117 -14.04 1.04 20.25
CA SER A 117 -12.64 0.74 20.05
C SER A 117 -11.97 1.83 19.21
N LEU A 118 -10.74 2.14 19.56
CA LEU A 118 -9.88 3.10 18.87
C LEU A 118 -8.64 2.38 18.36
N SER A 119 -8.22 2.72 17.16
CA SER A 119 -6.99 2.20 16.57
C SER A 119 -6.15 3.35 16.03
N LEU A 120 -4.84 3.30 16.28
CA LEU A 120 -3.83 4.20 15.76
C LEU A 120 -2.83 3.39 14.96
N ARG A 121 -2.35 3.92 13.84
CA ARG A 121 -1.25 3.36 13.07
C ARG A 121 -0.28 4.45 12.65
N GLY A 122 0.98 4.09 12.54
CA GLY A 122 2.03 4.93 12.01
C GLY A 122 3.00 4.07 11.24
N GLU A 123 3.49 4.59 10.12
CA GLU A 123 4.46 3.93 9.26
C GLU A 123 5.46 4.97 8.73
N TYR A 124 6.73 4.60 8.73
CA TYR A 124 7.77 5.34 8.04
C TYR A 124 8.65 4.35 7.29
N ASP A 125 8.69 4.52 5.97
CA ASP A 125 9.48 3.70 5.07
C ASP A 125 10.44 4.58 4.28
N ARG A 126 11.70 4.18 4.28
CA ARG A 126 12.72 4.67 3.35
C ARG A 126 13.13 3.50 2.48
N ASP A 127 12.69 3.51 1.24
CA ASP A 127 12.79 2.39 0.33
C ASP A 127 13.48 2.82 -0.97
N SER A 128 14.44 2.04 -1.38
CA SER A 128 15.17 2.22 -2.64
C SER A 128 14.68 1.29 -3.75
N ARG A 129 13.71 0.40 -3.46
CA ARG A 129 13.23 -0.62 -4.39
C ARG A 129 11.97 -0.15 -5.12
N PRO A 130 11.96 -0.17 -6.46
CA PRO A 130 10.77 0.14 -7.24
C PRO A 130 9.66 -0.92 -7.14
N ASP A 131 10.00 -2.13 -6.71
CA ASP A 131 9.16 -3.32 -6.79
C ASP A 131 7.89 -3.27 -5.96
N GLU A 132 7.99 -2.82 -4.71
CA GLU A 132 6.86 -2.83 -3.79
C GLU A 132 5.70 -1.98 -4.31
N LEU A 133 6.02 -0.83 -4.91
CA LEU A 133 5.02 0.04 -5.48
C LEU A 133 4.37 -0.57 -6.74
N PHE A 134 5.14 -1.32 -7.54
CA PHE A 134 4.59 -1.99 -8.71
C PHE A 134 3.52 -3.03 -8.34
N TYR A 135 3.79 -3.89 -7.36
CA TYR A 135 2.84 -4.95 -6.96
C TYR A 135 1.54 -4.40 -6.34
N THR A 136 1.56 -3.17 -5.85
CA THR A 136 0.36 -2.52 -5.28
C THR A 136 -0.36 -1.61 -6.26
N SER A 137 0.36 -0.92 -7.15
CA SER A 137 -0.19 0.08 -8.06
C SER A 137 -0.26 -0.35 -9.52
N GLY A 138 0.59 -1.28 -9.94
CA GLY A 138 0.79 -1.63 -11.35
C GLY A 138 1.51 -0.55 -12.16
N LEU A 139 2.03 0.50 -11.52
CA LEU A 139 2.77 1.58 -12.15
C LEU A 139 4.27 1.31 -12.08
N VAL A 140 4.95 1.54 -13.21
CA VAL A 140 6.41 1.52 -13.28
C VAL A 140 6.91 2.93 -13.04
N LEU A 141 7.67 3.10 -11.98
CA LEU A 141 8.40 4.31 -11.72
C LEU A 141 9.88 4.05 -11.99
N ASN A 142 10.54 4.99 -12.65
CA ASN A 142 11.99 4.97 -12.72
C ASN A 142 12.52 4.95 -11.28
N ALA A 143 13.48 4.06 -11.00
CA ALA A 143 14.06 3.73 -9.69
C ALA A 143 14.23 4.96 -8.78
N LEU A 144 13.20 5.28 -8.05
CA LEU A 144 13.18 6.43 -7.19
C LEU A 144 13.28 5.94 -5.76
N ARG A 145 14.37 6.34 -5.11
CA ARG A 145 14.42 6.27 -3.64
C ARG A 145 13.29 7.13 -3.12
N LYS A 146 12.38 6.51 -2.41
CA LYS A 146 11.24 7.18 -1.79
C LYS A 146 11.36 7.14 -0.26
N GLU A 147 10.83 8.15 0.36
CA GLU A 147 10.54 8.19 1.78
C GLU A 147 9.03 8.36 1.92
N VAL A 148 8.41 7.54 2.74
CA VAL A 148 6.96 7.57 2.99
C VAL A 148 6.75 7.69 4.49
N SER A 149 5.90 8.62 4.91
CA SER A 149 5.33 8.59 6.26
C SER A 149 3.82 8.55 6.16
N SER A 150 3.18 7.72 6.96
CA SER A 150 1.73 7.69 7.05
C SER A 150 1.28 7.48 8.49
N GLU A 151 0.25 8.21 8.88
CA GLU A 151 -0.41 8.11 10.17
C GLU A 151 -1.90 7.90 9.96
N GLY A 152 -2.51 7.01 10.74
CA GLY A 152 -3.93 6.73 10.64
C GLY A 152 -4.59 6.58 12.00
N PHE A 153 -5.84 7.01 12.05
CA PHE A 153 -6.74 6.86 13.19
C PHE A 153 -8.02 6.17 12.73
N THR A 154 -8.54 5.24 13.54
CA THR A 154 -9.86 4.64 13.30
C THR A 154 -10.61 4.52 14.63
N GLY A 155 -11.82 5.02 14.68
CA GLY A 155 -12.77 4.82 15.78
C GLY A 155 -13.94 3.96 15.32
N ASN A 156 -14.20 2.86 16.01
CA ASN A 156 -15.33 1.98 15.77
C ASN A 156 -16.32 2.08 16.93
N TYR A 157 -17.57 2.39 16.61
CA TYR A 157 -18.64 2.50 17.61
C TYR A 157 -19.82 1.60 17.27
N THR A 158 -20.18 0.71 18.17
CA THR A 158 -21.35 -0.16 18.07
C THR A 158 -22.60 0.64 18.42
N LEU A 159 -23.30 1.15 17.39
CA LEU A 159 -24.53 1.94 17.53
C LEU A 159 -25.66 1.11 18.14
N THR A 160 -25.82 -0.10 17.61
CA THR A 160 -26.77 -1.11 18.09
C THR A 160 -26.10 -2.47 18.02
N ASP A 161 -26.68 -3.51 18.60
CA ASP A 161 -26.12 -4.87 18.56
C ASP A 161 -25.93 -5.41 17.11
N LYS A 162 -26.60 -4.78 16.13
CA LYS A 162 -26.53 -5.13 14.70
C LYS A 162 -25.87 -4.07 13.83
N THR A 163 -25.47 -2.92 14.35
CA THR A 163 -24.98 -1.81 13.54
C THR A 163 -23.68 -1.25 14.13
N LEU A 164 -22.64 -1.29 13.32
CA LEU A 164 -21.33 -0.69 13.58
C LEU A 164 -21.16 0.57 12.74
N ALA A 165 -20.66 1.64 13.33
CA ALA A 165 -20.17 2.83 12.66
C ALA A 165 -18.65 2.91 12.83
N SER A 166 -17.94 3.24 11.75
CA SER A 166 -16.49 3.42 11.75
C SER A 166 -16.15 4.77 11.15
N LEU A 167 -15.35 5.56 11.85
CA LEU A 167 -14.76 6.80 11.37
C LEU A 167 -13.26 6.60 11.25
N SER A 168 -12.67 6.90 10.09
CA SER A 168 -11.22 6.87 9.93
C SER A 168 -10.69 8.17 9.34
N TYR A 169 -9.44 8.46 9.66
CA TYR A 169 -8.64 9.53 9.07
C TYR A 169 -7.22 9.03 8.86
N ASP A 170 -6.68 9.31 7.70
CA ASP A 170 -5.32 8.95 7.30
C ASP A 170 -4.63 10.16 6.69
N HIS A 171 -3.39 10.39 7.11
CA HIS A 171 -2.49 11.38 6.55
C HIS A 171 -1.23 10.68 6.05
N GLY A 172 -0.67 11.13 4.92
CA GLY A 172 0.59 10.58 4.46
C GLY A 172 1.36 11.52 3.56
N ASN A 173 2.68 11.31 3.56
CA ASN A 173 3.64 12.09 2.80
C ASN A 173 4.52 11.14 2.01
N TYR A 174 4.75 11.45 0.73
CA TYR A 174 5.65 10.77 -0.18
C TYR A 174 6.70 11.75 -0.67
N TRP A 175 7.95 11.48 -0.37
CA TRP A 175 9.10 12.27 -0.83
C TRP A 175 9.95 11.40 -1.75
N TYR A 176 10.28 11.95 -2.92
CA TYR A 176 11.10 11.28 -3.91
C TYR A 176 12.45 11.98 -4.04
N ARG A 177 13.53 11.23 -4.00
CA ARG A 177 14.89 11.76 -4.16
C ARG A 177 15.28 11.84 -5.64
N SER A 178 14.40 12.36 -6.47
CA SER A 178 14.62 12.53 -7.91
C SER A 178 14.07 13.87 -8.37
N LEU A 179 14.81 14.57 -9.22
CA LEU A 179 14.35 15.83 -9.83
C LEU A 179 13.19 15.65 -10.81
N SER A 180 12.95 14.43 -11.28
CA SER A 180 11.87 14.10 -12.23
C SER A 180 10.61 13.58 -11.56
N ALA A 181 10.60 13.42 -10.25
CA ALA A 181 9.45 12.93 -9.50
C ALA A 181 8.84 14.02 -8.61
N TYR A 182 7.54 13.92 -8.41
CA TYR A 182 6.76 14.89 -7.65
C TYR A 182 6.45 14.35 -6.26
N ASP A 183 6.83 15.13 -5.26
CA ASP A 183 6.41 14.89 -3.88
C ASP A 183 4.90 15.06 -3.76
N MET A 184 4.31 14.30 -2.84
CA MET A 184 2.88 14.29 -2.63
C MET A 184 2.55 14.17 -1.15
N THR A 185 1.51 14.87 -0.73
CA THR A 185 0.83 14.62 0.53
C THR A 185 -0.61 14.20 0.27
N TYR A 186 -1.19 13.39 1.16
CA TYR A 186 -2.60 13.09 1.10
C TYR A 186 -3.24 13.13 2.48
N ASP A 187 -4.52 13.49 2.49
CA ASP A 187 -5.42 13.42 3.63
C ASP A 187 -6.66 12.65 3.20
N ALA A 188 -7.03 11.64 3.95
CA ALA A 188 -8.21 10.84 3.67
C ALA A 188 -9.07 10.68 4.92
N ALA A 189 -10.36 10.92 4.79
CA ALA A 189 -11.36 10.70 5.84
C ALA A 189 -12.45 9.78 5.32
N SER A 190 -12.91 8.83 6.13
CA SER A 190 -14.03 7.98 5.76
C SER A 190 -14.99 7.71 6.92
N LEU A 191 -16.25 7.54 6.57
CA LEU A 191 -17.34 7.14 7.46
C LEU A 191 -18.02 5.91 6.87
N ALA A 192 -18.01 4.81 7.62
CA ALA A 192 -18.59 3.56 7.19
C ALA A 192 -19.66 3.08 8.17
N PHE A 193 -20.71 2.49 7.65
CA PHE A 193 -21.75 1.79 8.41
C PHE A 193 -21.85 0.36 7.93
N VAL A 194 -21.81 -0.58 8.86
CA VAL A 194 -22.03 -2.00 8.60
C VAL A 194 -23.20 -2.47 9.47
N ARG A 195 -24.21 -3.05 8.83
CA ARG A 195 -25.39 -3.55 9.51
C ARG A 195 -25.61 -5.04 9.21
N ASP A 196 -25.77 -5.82 10.27
CA ASP A 196 -26.24 -7.19 10.15
C ASP A 196 -27.70 -7.20 9.66
N LEU A 197 -27.92 -7.82 8.50
CA LEU A 197 -29.20 -7.96 7.82
C LEU A 197 -29.76 -9.40 7.91
N THR A 198 -29.24 -10.22 8.79
CA THR A 198 -29.62 -11.65 8.91
C THR A 198 -31.12 -11.85 9.14
N ASP A 199 -31.81 -10.84 9.69
CA ASP A 199 -33.28 -10.87 9.84
C ASP A 199 -34.03 -10.77 8.49
N LEU A 200 -33.39 -10.18 7.47
CA LEU A 200 -33.97 -10.00 6.12
C LEU A 200 -33.45 -11.03 5.15
N VAL A 201 -32.12 -11.22 5.14
CA VAL A 201 -31.40 -12.16 4.28
C VAL A 201 -30.37 -12.87 5.12
N SER A 202 -30.46 -14.19 5.23
CA SER A 202 -29.54 -15.01 6.03
C SER A 202 -28.09 -14.73 5.66
N ASN A 203 -27.19 -14.68 6.66
CA ASN A 203 -25.74 -14.55 6.52
C ASN A 203 -25.29 -13.30 5.74
N THR A 204 -26.06 -12.21 5.80
CA THR A 204 -25.79 -10.99 5.03
C THR A 204 -25.53 -9.81 5.95
N LYS A 205 -24.51 -9.00 5.60
CA LYS A 205 -24.27 -7.68 6.18
C LYS A 205 -24.37 -6.63 5.08
N GLY A 206 -25.16 -5.58 5.31
CA GLY A 206 -25.23 -4.39 4.46
C GLY A 206 -24.12 -3.42 4.81
N ARG A 207 -23.64 -2.70 3.81
CA ARG A 207 -22.52 -1.75 3.92
C ARG A 207 -22.91 -0.42 3.27
N LEU A 208 -22.48 0.68 3.87
CA LEU A 208 -22.59 2.04 3.33
C LEU A 208 -21.33 2.79 3.72
N ASN A 209 -20.62 3.36 2.73
CA ASN A 209 -19.37 4.06 2.97
C ASN A 209 -19.41 5.43 2.29
N PHE A 210 -18.83 6.43 2.96
CA PHE A 210 -18.57 7.77 2.46
C PHE A 210 -17.09 8.06 2.66
N GLY A 211 -16.43 8.61 1.65
CA GLY A 211 -15.02 8.94 1.70
C GLY A 211 -14.75 10.33 1.13
N TYR A 212 -13.70 10.93 1.65
CA TYR A 212 -13.08 12.14 1.13
C TYR A 212 -11.59 11.93 1.12
N THR A 213 -10.94 12.22 -0.01
CA THR A 213 -9.48 12.14 -0.12
C THR A 213 -8.97 13.34 -0.88
N ARG A 214 -8.00 14.05 -0.30
CA ARG A 214 -7.26 15.14 -0.93
C ARG A 214 -5.83 14.69 -1.21
N TYR A 215 -5.38 14.88 -2.44
CA TYR A 215 -3.99 14.73 -2.85
C TYR A 215 -3.41 16.10 -3.18
N ASN A 216 -2.28 16.44 -2.57
CA ASN A 216 -1.56 17.69 -2.82
C ASN A 216 -0.21 17.36 -3.46
N PHE A 217 0.00 17.90 -4.65
CA PHE A 217 1.27 17.90 -5.38
C PHE A 217 1.74 19.34 -5.56
N THR A 218 3.00 19.52 -5.93
CA THR A 218 3.48 20.86 -6.29
C THR A 218 2.74 21.38 -7.54
N GLY A 219 1.83 22.33 -7.35
CA GLY A 219 1.05 22.97 -8.44
C GLY A 219 -0.20 22.22 -8.87
N LEU A 220 -0.58 21.14 -8.19
CA LEU A 220 -1.81 20.40 -8.43
C LEU A 220 -2.42 19.93 -7.11
N GLU A 221 -3.71 20.16 -6.93
CA GLU A 221 -4.52 19.65 -5.82
C GLU A 221 -5.68 18.85 -6.40
N VAL A 222 -5.96 17.67 -5.85
CA VAL A 222 -7.04 16.79 -6.31
C VAL A 222 -7.90 16.39 -5.12
N ASP A 223 -9.15 16.78 -5.15
CA ASP A 223 -10.16 16.42 -4.15
C ASP A 223 -11.09 15.33 -4.69
N ASN A 224 -11.26 14.24 -3.94
CA ASN A 224 -12.15 13.15 -4.27
C ASN A 224 -13.21 12.98 -3.20
N TYR A 225 -14.47 12.89 -3.62
CA TYR A 225 -15.63 12.58 -2.79
C TYR A 225 -16.22 11.28 -3.29
N GLU A 226 -16.45 10.32 -2.42
CA GLU A 226 -16.95 9.01 -2.78
C GLU A 226 -18.11 8.56 -1.90
N ALA A 227 -19.02 7.81 -2.49
CA ALA A 227 -20.09 7.11 -1.78
C ALA A 227 -20.30 5.74 -2.41
N THR A 228 -20.26 4.70 -1.57
CA THR A 228 -20.51 3.32 -2.01
C THR A 228 -21.49 2.64 -1.09
N THR A 229 -22.27 1.73 -1.67
CA THR A 229 -23.14 0.82 -0.94
C THR A 229 -22.89 -0.61 -1.41
N GLY A 230 -23.14 -1.56 -0.54
CA GLY A 230 -22.90 -2.95 -0.90
C GLY A 230 -23.31 -3.92 0.19
N PHE A 231 -22.82 -5.12 0.06
CA PHE A 231 -23.10 -6.20 1.00
C PHE A 231 -21.94 -7.18 1.11
N GLU A 232 -21.88 -7.85 2.24
CA GLU A 232 -21.05 -9.01 2.50
C GLU A 232 -21.98 -10.20 2.75
N TYR A 233 -21.78 -11.28 2.01
CA TYR A 233 -22.59 -12.49 2.08
C TYR A 233 -21.71 -13.72 2.35
N ALA A 234 -21.99 -14.44 3.44
CA ALA A 234 -21.37 -15.73 3.70
C ALA A 234 -22.11 -16.80 2.93
N LEU A 235 -21.60 -17.15 1.73
CA LEU A 235 -22.15 -18.19 0.86
C LEU A 235 -22.18 -19.57 1.53
N HIS A 236 -21.13 -19.84 2.33
CA HIS A 236 -20.94 -21.07 3.10
C HIS A 236 -19.95 -20.76 4.23
N GLU A 237 -19.78 -21.64 5.21
CA GLU A 237 -18.81 -21.47 6.31
C GLU A 237 -17.38 -21.11 5.85
N LYS A 238 -16.99 -21.55 4.64
CA LYS A 238 -15.66 -21.34 4.07
C LYS A 238 -15.60 -20.25 3.01
N TRP A 239 -16.75 -19.77 2.52
CA TRP A 239 -16.80 -18.82 1.42
C TRP A 239 -17.50 -17.52 1.83
N THR A 240 -16.83 -16.39 1.60
CA THR A 240 -17.41 -15.05 1.81
C THR A 240 -17.30 -14.27 0.52
N PHE A 241 -18.39 -13.64 0.11
CA PHE A 241 -18.45 -12.72 -1.02
C PHE A 241 -18.79 -11.33 -0.53
N LEU A 242 -18.03 -10.32 -1.00
CA LEU A 242 -18.25 -8.91 -0.73
C LEU A 242 -18.42 -8.19 -2.07
N LEU A 243 -19.42 -7.32 -2.15
CA LEU A 243 -19.65 -6.43 -3.29
C LEU A 243 -20.02 -5.05 -2.79
N ASP A 244 -19.20 -4.06 -3.12
CA ASP A 244 -19.47 -2.63 -2.91
C ASP A 244 -19.44 -1.93 -4.27
N GLY A 245 -20.39 -1.03 -4.52
CA GLY A 245 -20.44 -0.23 -5.72
C GLY A 245 -20.98 1.17 -5.45
N GLY A 246 -20.53 2.13 -6.22
CA GLY A 246 -20.94 3.51 -6.02
C GLY A 246 -20.33 4.46 -7.04
N ALA A 247 -20.26 5.72 -6.65
CA ALA A 247 -19.75 6.79 -7.50
C ALA A 247 -18.75 7.66 -6.72
N ARG A 248 -17.83 8.24 -7.47
CA ARG A 248 -16.96 9.32 -6.99
C ARG A 248 -17.15 10.58 -7.84
N TYR A 249 -16.94 11.72 -7.19
CA TYR A 249 -16.77 13.02 -7.80
C TYR A 249 -15.34 13.49 -7.50
N THR A 250 -14.61 13.90 -8.53
CA THR A 250 -13.23 14.39 -8.43
C THR A 250 -13.18 15.82 -8.93
N GLU A 251 -12.48 16.66 -8.19
CA GLU A 251 -12.17 18.05 -8.55
C GLU A 251 -10.65 18.24 -8.51
N SER A 252 -10.09 18.72 -9.62
CA SER A 252 -8.65 18.95 -9.76
C SER A 252 -8.39 20.43 -10.00
N HIS A 253 -7.49 21.01 -9.18
CA HIS A 253 -7.08 22.41 -9.26
C HIS A 253 -5.61 22.47 -9.66
N PHE A 254 -5.30 23.03 -10.82
CA PHE A 254 -3.93 23.13 -11.32
C PHE A 254 -3.66 24.52 -11.93
N GLN A 255 -2.37 24.87 -11.97
CA GLN A 255 -1.94 26.11 -12.60
C GLN A 255 -1.60 25.83 -14.07
N ALA A 256 -2.29 26.51 -14.98
CA ALA A 256 -1.99 26.45 -16.41
C ALA A 256 -1.44 27.80 -16.88
N LEU A 257 -0.40 27.72 -17.72
CA LEU A 257 0.12 28.90 -18.43
C LEU A 257 -0.84 29.23 -19.59
N GLN A 258 -1.55 30.33 -19.48
CA GLN A 258 -2.39 30.85 -20.57
C GLN A 258 -1.71 32.00 -21.29
N ILE A 259 -1.85 32.02 -22.61
CA ILE A 259 -1.44 33.15 -23.45
C ILE A 259 -2.51 34.24 -23.27
N VAL A 260 -2.14 35.32 -22.55
CA VAL A 260 -3.04 36.48 -22.30
C VAL A 260 -2.89 37.54 -23.38
N GLY A 261 -1.88 37.48 -24.25
CA GLY A 261 -1.69 38.38 -25.36
C GLY A 261 -0.40 38.05 -26.15
N ALA A 262 -0.33 38.58 -27.37
CA ALA A 262 0.85 38.57 -28.20
C ALA A 262 1.06 39.92 -28.85
N LEU A 263 2.27 40.47 -28.79
CA LEU A 263 2.68 41.69 -29.44
C LEU A 263 3.92 41.43 -30.31
N GLY A 264 3.73 41.21 -31.58
CA GLY A 264 4.80 40.76 -32.47
C GLY A 264 5.36 39.39 -32.04
N PRO A 265 6.69 39.27 -31.84
CA PRO A 265 7.32 38.02 -31.38
C PRO A 265 7.16 37.77 -29.85
N PHE A 266 6.58 38.70 -29.12
CA PHE A 266 6.43 38.59 -27.66
C PHE A 266 5.07 37.97 -27.31
N ILE A 267 5.11 36.85 -26.56
CA ILE A 267 3.94 36.17 -26.00
C ILE A 267 3.89 36.47 -24.52
N PHE A 268 2.76 37.01 -24.05
CA PHE A 268 2.51 37.27 -22.64
C PHE A 268 1.80 36.07 -22.05
N LEU A 269 2.39 35.45 -21.03
CA LEU A 269 1.86 34.29 -20.31
C LEU A 269 1.37 34.75 -18.93
N SER A 270 0.20 34.28 -18.53
CA SER A 270 -0.31 34.39 -17.18
C SER A 270 -0.50 32.99 -16.58
N ASN A 271 -0.21 32.86 -15.30
CA ASN A 271 -0.59 31.67 -14.55
C ASN A 271 -2.07 31.81 -14.13
N GLU A 272 -2.92 30.96 -14.67
CA GLU A 272 -4.32 30.90 -14.29
C GLU A 272 -4.61 29.59 -13.55
N LYS A 273 -5.39 29.69 -12.45
CA LYS A 273 -5.87 28.51 -11.73
C LYS A 273 -7.03 27.91 -12.53
N VAL A 274 -6.83 26.70 -13.05
CA VAL A 274 -7.83 25.96 -13.80
C VAL A 274 -8.42 24.89 -12.89
N THR A 275 -9.73 24.76 -12.92
CA THR A 275 -10.46 23.69 -12.22
C THR A 275 -11.03 22.73 -13.25
N SER A 276 -10.80 21.45 -13.06
CA SER A 276 -11.41 20.39 -13.85
C SER A 276 -12.14 19.42 -12.93
N THR A 277 -13.30 18.94 -13.38
CA THR A 277 -14.13 18.02 -12.59
C THR A 277 -14.44 16.77 -13.38
N GLY A 278 -14.64 15.66 -12.66
CA GLY A 278 -14.98 14.38 -13.26
C GLY A 278 -15.81 13.51 -12.32
N THR A 279 -16.61 12.63 -12.90
CA THR A 279 -17.35 11.60 -12.16
C THR A 279 -17.01 10.23 -12.72
N ALA A 280 -16.91 9.22 -11.85
CA ALA A 280 -16.72 7.83 -12.29
C ALA A 280 -17.40 6.86 -11.33
N GLY A 281 -17.75 5.68 -11.87
CA GLY A 281 -18.15 4.54 -11.06
C GLY A 281 -16.93 3.92 -10.37
N ILE A 282 -17.07 3.64 -9.08
CA ILE A 282 -16.08 2.92 -8.26
C ILE A 282 -16.72 1.67 -7.65
N GLY A 283 -15.90 0.71 -7.27
CA GLY A 283 -16.43 -0.48 -6.61
C GLY A 283 -15.37 -1.52 -6.31
N THR A 284 -15.74 -2.44 -5.43
CA THR A 284 -14.93 -3.56 -5.02
C THR A 284 -15.78 -4.83 -5.00
N ALA A 285 -15.28 -5.87 -5.62
CA ALA A 285 -15.81 -7.23 -5.47
C ALA A 285 -14.70 -8.12 -4.90
N LYS A 286 -15.00 -8.86 -3.83
CA LYS A 286 -14.05 -9.78 -3.21
C LYS A 286 -14.70 -11.13 -2.96
N LEU A 287 -14.02 -12.20 -3.36
CA LEU A 287 -14.37 -13.57 -3.03
C LEU A 287 -13.23 -14.17 -2.20
N SER A 288 -13.57 -14.59 -0.99
CA SER A 288 -12.63 -15.20 -0.05
C SER A 288 -13.02 -16.63 0.25
N TYR A 289 -12.02 -17.51 0.23
CA TYR A 289 -12.13 -18.90 0.68
C TYR A 289 -11.20 -19.17 1.84
N LYS A 290 -11.71 -19.73 2.93
CA LYS A 290 -10.94 -20.11 4.12
C LYS A 290 -11.24 -21.55 4.49
N GLY A 291 -10.42 -22.48 3.96
CA GLY A 291 -10.41 -23.90 4.34
C GLY A 291 -9.42 -24.17 5.47
N GLU A 292 -9.30 -25.45 5.84
CA GLU A 292 -8.38 -25.88 6.90
C GLU A 292 -6.90 -25.70 6.51
N THR A 293 -6.55 -26.07 5.28
CA THR A 293 -5.18 -26.02 4.77
C THR A 293 -5.00 -25.04 3.61
N THR A 294 -6.08 -24.45 3.12
CA THR A 294 -6.06 -23.59 1.92
C THR A 294 -6.80 -22.30 2.20
N THR A 295 -6.19 -21.18 1.85
CA THR A 295 -6.86 -19.88 1.78
C THR A 295 -6.74 -19.33 0.35
N ALA A 296 -7.79 -18.69 -0.13
CA ALA A 296 -7.77 -18.03 -1.43
C ALA A 296 -8.58 -16.73 -1.37
N ASP A 297 -8.03 -15.67 -1.95
CA ASP A 297 -8.67 -14.37 -2.12
C ASP A 297 -8.61 -13.97 -3.59
N LEU A 298 -9.72 -13.53 -4.14
CA LEU A 298 -9.85 -12.89 -5.44
C LEU A 298 -10.49 -11.53 -5.20
N THR A 299 -9.81 -10.45 -5.59
CA THR A 299 -10.31 -9.08 -5.44
C THR A 299 -10.30 -8.39 -6.79
N ALA A 300 -11.39 -7.75 -7.15
CA ALA A 300 -11.49 -6.82 -8.26
C ALA A 300 -11.93 -5.46 -7.71
N ASN A 301 -11.17 -4.42 -8.01
CA ASN A 301 -11.52 -3.06 -7.58
C ASN A 301 -11.33 -2.05 -8.72
N ARG A 302 -12.13 -0.99 -8.67
CA ARG A 302 -11.97 0.20 -9.47
C ARG A 302 -12.04 1.43 -8.58
N ASP A 303 -10.96 2.20 -8.58
CA ASP A 303 -10.76 3.36 -7.73
C ASP A 303 -9.92 4.45 -8.43
N ILE A 304 -9.64 5.53 -7.72
CA ILE A 304 -8.63 6.52 -8.10
C ILE A 304 -7.47 6.45 -7.11
N MET A 305 -6.27 6.60 -7.62
CA MET A 305 -5.08 6.62 -6.78
C MET A 305 -4.06 7.63 -7.31
N PRO A 306 -3.10 8.10 -6.49
CA PRO A 306 -2.03 8.95 -6.97
C PRO A 306 -1.17 8.22 -8.02
N ALA A 307 -0.69 8.98 -8.98
CA ALA A 307 0.23 8.48 -10.01
C ALA A 307 1.68 8.41 -9.51
N TYR A 308 1.89 8.01 -8.29
CA TYR A 308 3.14 7.91 -7.52
C TYR A 308 4.41 8.34 -8.28
N GLY A 309 5.05 9.45 -7.86
CA GLY A 309 6.20 10.03 -8.54
C GLY A 309 5.88 10.80 -9.83
N SER A 310 4.68 10.70 -10.37
CA SER A 310 4.15 11.53 -11.45
C SER A 310 3.14 12.53 -10.90
N LEU A 311 2.94 13.63 -11.61
CA LEU A 311 1.98 14.66 -11.19
C LEU A 311 0.56 14.22 -11.50
N GLY A 312 -0.27 14.06 -10.47
CA GLY A 312 -1.69 13.81 -10.57
C GLY A 312 -2.14 12.41 -10.12
N THR A 313 -3.32 12.02 -10.57
CA THR A 313 -3.98 10.77 -10.19
C THR A 313 -4.34 9.94 -11.43
N VAL A 314 -4.56 8.65 -11.21
CA VAL A 314 -4.98 7.69 -12.23
C VAL A 314 -6.25 6.95 -11.79
N GLU A 315 -7.13 6.69 -12.73
CA GLU A 315 -8.17 5.68 -12.56
C GLU A 315 -7.52 4.31 -12.69
N ARG A 316 -7.65 3.51 -11.65
CA ARG A 316 -7.13 2.15 -11.61
C ARG A 316 -8.28 1.15 -11.63
N THR A 317 -8.14 0.16 -12.48
CA THR A 317 -8.88 -1.12 -12.36
C THR A 317 -7.86 -2.19 -12.03
N ALA A 318 -8.07 -2.90 -10.94
CA ALA A 318 -7.18 -3.97 -10.48
C ALA A 318 -7.97 -5.26 -10.27
N ILE A 319 -7.38 -6.37 -10.69
CA ILE A 319 -7.83 -7.72 -10.35
C ILE A 319 -6.63 -8.43 -9.76
N THR A 320 -6.73 -8.86 -8.51
CA THR A 320 -5.66 -9.55 -7.80
C THR A 320 -6.17 -10.86 -7.21
N PHE A 321 -5.33 -11.86 -7.22
CA PHE A 321 -5.62 -13.11 -6.53
C PHE A 321 -4.42 -13.58 -5.70
N THR A 322 -4.72 -14.25 -4.60
CA THR A 322 -3.73 -14.93 -3.77
C THR A 322 -4.31 -16.26 -3.33
N VAL A 323 -3.54 -17.32 -3.50
CA VAL A 323 -3.87 -18.66 -3.00
C VAL A 323 -2.70 -19.15 -2.18
N SER A 324 -2.96 -19.57 -0.95
CA SER A 324 -1.95 -20.18 -0.06
C SER A 324 -2.45 -21.54 0.41
N ARG A 325 -1.56 -22.52 0.41
CA ARG A 325 -1.89 -23.90 0.84
C ARG A 325 -0.76 -24.49 1.66
N GLN A 326 -1.14 -25.05 2.82
CA GLN A 326 -0.29 -25.93 3.59
C GLN A 326 -0.22 -27.27 2.88
N LEU A 327 0.94 -27.63 2.32
CA LEU A 327 1.17 -28.87 1.55
C LEU A 327 1.52 -30.03 2.48
N THR A 328 2.42 -29.77 3.47
CA THR A 328 2.73 -30.65 4.58
C THR A 328 2.77 -29.83 5.87
N TYR A 329 3.10 -30.45 6.98
CA TYR A 329 3.24 -29.75 8.26
C TYR A 329 4.30 -28.62 8.20
N GLU A 330 5.40 -28.84 7.48
CA GLU A 330 6.51 -27.92 7.34
C GLU A 330 6.48 -27.11 6.03
N LEU A 331 5.82 -27.60 4.97
CA LEU A 331 5.85 -27.01 3.64
C LEU A 331 4.55 -26.30 3.31
N SER A 332 4.65 -25.04 2.92
CA SER A 332 3.54 -24.26 2.37
C SER A 332 3.90 -23.71 1.00
N GLY A 333 2.89 -23.61 0.15
CA GLY A 333 2.99 -23.00 -1.17
C GLY A 333 2.03 -21.83 -1.30
N SER A 334 2.43 -20.79 -1.99
CA SER A 334 1.54 -19.70 -2.36
C SER A 334 1.69 -19.31 -3.82
N LEU A 335 0.63 -18.75 -4.37
CA LEU A 335 0.60 -18.16 -5.69
C LEU A 335 -0.17 -16.85 -5.59
N SER A 336 0.49 -15.74 -5.92
CA SER A 336 -0.16 -14.46 -6.08
C SER A 336 -0.03 -13.97 -7.52
N GLY A 337 -1.01 -13.20 -7.96
CA GLY A 337 -0.99 -12.60 -9.28
C GLY A 337 -1.95 -11.43 -9.38
N GLY A 338 -1.79 -10.63 -10.42
CA GLY A 338 -2.64 -9.48 -10.62
C GLY A 338 -2.58 -8.92 -12.02
N TYR A 339 -3.64 -8.21 -12.35
CA TYR A 339 -3.78 -7.36 -13.53
C TYR A 339 -4.17 -5.96 -13.08
N PHE A 340 -3.50 -4.96 -13.62
CA PHE A 340 -3.79 -3.55 -13.39
C PHE A 340 -3.98 -2.83 -14.72
N SER A 341 -4.97 -1.95 -14.77
CA SER A 341 -5.14 -0.97 -15.84
C SER A 341 -5.20 0.41 -15.22
N ASN A 342 -4.18 1.22 -15.46
CA ASN A 342 -4.03 2.57 -14.94
C ASN A 342 -4.22 3.56 -16.09
N LYS A 343 -5.25 4.41 -16.02
CA LYS A 343 -5.58 5.38 -17.06
C LYS A 343 -5.80 6.75 -16.46
N SER A 344 -5.21 7.77 -17.08
CA SER A 344 -5.52 9.16 -16.77
C SER A 344 -5.70 9.95 -18.08
N LYS A 345 -6.45 11.02 -18.00
CA LYS A 345 -6.55 11.98 -19.08
C LYS A 345 -5.71 13.21 -18.75
N GLY A 346 -4.83 13.60 -19.69
CA GLY A 346 -4.04 14.82 -19.53
C GLY A 346 -4.93 16.04 -19.39
N GLY A 347 -4.59 16.93 -18.46
CA GLY A 347 -5.34 18.14 -18.18
C GLY A 347 -6.57 17.97 -17.26
N GLU A 348 -7.02 16.73 -17.00
CA GLU A 348 -8.09 16.45 -16.03
C GLU A 348 -7.53 16.01 -14.69
N PHE A 349 -6.79 14.88 -14.66
CA PHE A 349 -6.33 14.27 -13.43
C PHE A 349 -4.80 14.14 -13.34
N ALA A 350 -4.10 14.27 -14.46
CA ALA A 350 -2.63 14.21 -14.51
C ALA A 350 -2.08 15.18 -15.55
N ALA A 351 -0.88 15.72 -15.30
CA ALA A 351 -0.19 16.64 -16.21
C ALA A 351 0.18 15.98 -17.55
N THR A 352 0.44 14.67 -17.52
CA THR A 352 0.73 13.85 -18.72
C THR A 352 -0.20 12.64 -18.76
N PRO A 353 -0.70 12.27 -19.96
CA PRO A 353 -1.55 11.08 -20.09
C PRO A 353 -0.80 9.82 -19.64
N ILE A 354 -1.40 9.07 -18.75
CA ILE A 354 -0.94 7.76 -18.28
C ILE A 354 -1.89 6.71 -18.84
N ASN A 355 -1.35 5.67 -19.48
CA ASN A 355 -2.13 4.54 -19.96
C ASN A 355 -1.27 3.28 -19.94
N TYR A 356 -1.25 2.61 -18.79
CA TYR A 356 -0.48 1.40 -18.54
C TYR A 356 -1.40 0.22 -18.25
N GLU A 357 -1.07 -0.92 -18.80
CA GLU A 357 -1.59 -2.22 -18.39
C GLU A 357 -0.43 -3.09 -17.91
N SER A 358 -0.63 -3.76 -16.78
CA SER A 358 0.41 -4.59 -16.19
C SER A 358 -0.14 -5.88 -15.60
N TRP A 359 0.68 -6.93 -15.64
CA TRP A 359 0.39 -8.25 -15.08
C TRP A 359 1.57 -8.72 -14.25
N PHE A 360 1.27 -9.46 -13.22
CA PHE A 360 2.29 -10.19 -12.50
C PHE A 360 1.80 -11.57 -12.06
N ALA A 361 2.75 -12.48 -11.87
CA ALA A 361 2.55 -13.77 -11.22
C ALA A 361 3.76 -14.08 -10.33
N ALA A 362 3.50 -14.50 -9.11
CA ALA A 362 4.52 -14.76 -8.10
C ALA A 362 4.21 -16.02 -7.29
N PRO A 363 4.61 -17.23 -7.76
CA PRO A 363 4.60 -18.44 -6.96
C PRO A 363 5.71 -18.39 -5.91
N SER A 364 5.45 -18.95 -4.72
CA SER A 364 6.44 -19.19 -3.70
C SER A 364 6.24 -20.52 -2.99
N LEU A 365 7.35 -21.05 -2.45
CA LEU A 365 7.39 -22.23 -1.59
C LEU A 365 8.17 -21.85 -0.33
N ARG A 366 7.61 -22.16 0.83
CA ARG A 366 8.22 -21.92 2.12
C ARG A 366 8.29 -23.22 2.89
N TYR A 367 9.49 -23.53 3.41
CA TYR A 367 9.76 -24.63 4.29
C TYR A 367 10.11 -24.12 5.70
N ASP A 368 9.28 -24.44 6.69
CA ASP A 368 9.47 -24.07 8.09
C ASP A 368 10.26 -25.16 8.80
N PHE A 369 11.52 -24.89 9.16
CA PHE A 369 12.35 -25.81 9.97
C PHE A 369 11.80 -25.95 11.39
N ASN A 370 11.29 -24.85 11.91
CA ASN A 370 10.59 -24.75 13.19
C ASN A 370 9.78 -23.42 13.22
N ARG A 371 9.16 -23.09 14.36
CA ARG A 371 8.35 -21.88 14.53
C ARG A 371 9.13 -20.57 14.32
N ASN A 372 10.46 -20.62 14.42
CA ASN A 372 11.33 -19.45 14.42
C ASN A 372 12.23 -19.35 13.18
N MET A 373 12.27 -20.38 12.33
CA MET A 373 13.19 -20.45 11.19
C MET A 373 12.49 -20.99 9.96
N TYR A 374 12.68 -20.31 8.83
CA TYR A 374 12.19 -20.79 7.54
C TYR A 374 13.12 -20.46 6.38
N LEU A 375 12.97 -21.22 5.31
CA LEU A 375 13.54 -20.98 4.00
C LEU A 375 12.39 -20.77 3.00
N GLU A 376 12.46 -19.72 2.20
CA GLU A 376 11.47 -19.40 1.18
C GLU A 376 12.15 -19.19 -0.16
N GLY A 377 11.64 -19.89 -1.18
CA GLY A 377 11.99 -19.66 -2.57
C GLY A 377 10.82 -19.09 -3.33
N SER A 378 11.03 -18.06 -4.14
CA SER A 378 9.99 -17.50 -4.99
C SER A 378 10.49 -17.15 -6.39
N TYR A 379 9.55 -17.12 -7.34
CA TYR A 379 9.75 -16.60 -8.68
C TYR A 379 8.72 -15.50 -8.92
N GLY A 380 9.12 -14.41 -9.54
CA GLY A 380 8.25 -13.31 -9.93
C GLY A 380 8.36 -13.05 -11.43
N HIS A 381 7.23 -12.99 -12.13
CA HIS A 381 7.16 -12.49 -13.50
C HIS A 381 6.28 -11.27 -13.57
N VAL A 382 6.78 -10.23 -14.23
CA VAL A 382 6.07 -8.96 -14.44
C VAL A 382 6.07 -8.64 -15.91
N LYS A 383 4.93 -8.22 -16.46
CA LYS A 383 4.80 -7.66 -17.80
C LYS A 383 4.05 -6.34 -17.75
N VAL A 384 4.58 -5.33 -18.43
CA VAL A 384 3.99 -3.99 -18.51
C VAL A 384 3.82 -3.60 -19.97
N LEU A 385 2.66 -3.07 -20.32
CA LEU A 385 2.35 -2.47 -21.61
C LEU A 385 2.06 -0.98 -21.38
N ASN A 386 2.82 -0.13 -22.00
CA ASN A 386 2.52 1.30 -22.11
C ASN A 386 1.71 1.52 -23.40
N ASN A 387 0.39 1.66 -23.29
CA ASN A 387 -0.50 1.85 -24.43
C ASN A 387 -0.33 3.21 -25.11
N ALA A 388 0.28 4.21 -24.44
CA ALA A 388 0.53 5.51 -25.04
C ALA A 388 1.69 5.46 -26.05
N THR A 389 2.69 4.61 -25.83
CA THR A 389 3.87 4.45 -26.69
C THR A 389 3.89 3.13 -27.47
N GLY A 390 3.01 2.19 -27.12
CA GLY A 390 3.00 0.83 -27.66
C GLY A 390 4.19 -0.03 -27.21
N THR A 391 4.93 0.40 -26.17
CA THR A 391 6.11 -0.34 -25.68
C THR A 391 5.74 -1.35 -24.62
N THR A 392 6.47 -2.46 -24.57
CA THR A 392 6.34 -3.52 -23.57
C THR A 392 7.63 -3.65 -22.76
N ALA A 393 7.51 -3.99 -21.49
CA ALA A 393 8.61 -4.36 -20.63
C ALA A 393 8.29 -5.66 -19.90
N ASP A 394 9.27 -6.55 -19.80
CA ASP A 394 9.17 -7.81 -19.06
C ASP A 394 10.29 -7.86 -18.02
N ARG A 395 9.98 -8.48 -16.87
CA ARG A 395 10.94 -8.74 -15.78
C ARG A 395 10.71 -10.11 -15.21
N ASN A 396 11.80 -10.85 -14.98
CA ASN A 396 11.83 -12.09 -14.21
C ASN A 396 12.75 -11.92 -13.01
N GLN A 397 12.30 -12.43 -11.87
CA GLN A 397 12.97 -12.35 -10.60
C GLN A 397 12.92 -13.71 -9.91
N VAL A 398 14.05 -14.19 -9.43
CA VAL A 398 14.16 -15.41 -8.61
C VAL A 398 14.74 -15.01 -7.27
N MET A 399 14.14 -15.47 -6.18
CA MET A 399 14.55 -15.11 -4.83
C MET A 399 14.66 -16.35 -3.95
N LEU A 400 15.68 -16.37 -3.08
CA LEU A 400 15.81 -17.29 -1.98
C LEU A 400 16.02 -16.47 -0.70
N ARG A 401 15.21 -16.73 0.34
CA ARG A 401 15.26 -16.04 1.62
C ARG A 401 15.36 -17.03 2.76
N PHE A 402 16.34 -16.83 3.63
CA PHE A 402 16.45 -17.49 4.93
C PHE A 402 16.09 -16.50 6.03
N PHE A 403 15.27 -16.92 6.99
CA PHE A 403 14.78 -16.07 8.07
C PHE A 403 14.90 -16.80 9.40
N VAL A 404 15.35 -16.05 10.42
CA VAL A 404 15.44 -16.51 11.81
C VAL A 404 14.88 -15.42 12.73
N GLN A 405 14.08 -15.83 13.71
CA GLN A 405 13.50 -14.99 14.75
C GLN A 405 13.69 -15.69 16.11
N HIS A 406 13.85 -14.92 17.16
CA HIS A 406 13.96 -15.44 18.52
C HIS A 406 13.12 -14.64 19.49
N ALA A 407 12.33 -15.29 20.34
CA ALA A 407 11.62 -14.61 21.42
C ALA A 407 12.56 -14.39 22.60
N MET A 408 12.78 -13.14 23.00
CA MET A 408 13.68 -12.81 24.13
C MET A 408 12.92 -12.69 25.46
N MET A 409 11.62 -12.40 25.42
CA MET A 409 10.75 -12.30 26.59
C MET A 409 9.41 -12.94 26.23
N GLU A 410 8.91 -13.77 27.11
CA GLU A 410 7.56 -14.35 27.10
C GLU A 410 6.80 -13.90 28.33
#